data_5028fc15a75c324dbb28692f6ae13fb7
#
_entry.id   5028fc15a75c324dbb28692f6ae13fb7
#
_cell.length_a   1.000
_cell.length_b   1.000
_cell.length_c   1.000
_cell.angle_alpha   90.00
_cell.angle_beta   90.00
_cell.angle_gamma   90.00
#
_symmetry.space_group_name_H-M   'P 1'
#
loop_
_entity.id
_entity.type
_entity.pdbx_description
1 polymer ?
#
loop_
_entity_poly.entity_id
_entity_poly.type
_entity_poly.pdbx_seq_one_letter_code
_entity_poly.pdbx_strand_id
1 'polypeptide(L)' 'MFGKYETWKIVYIPKEMNNGARGVALVEAVDQQHAMNQFQQQYAGQYWTVENCQKLLG' A
#
# COMPACT_ATOMS: atom_id res chain seq x y z
N MET A 1 -14.26 18.65 -10.16
CA MET A 1 -13.58 18.62 -8.86
C MET A 1 -13.04 17.24 -8.57
N PHE A 2 -11.92 17.19 -7.98
CA PHE A 2 -11.24 15.92 -7.79
C PHE A 2 -11.52 15.36 -6.42
N GLY A 3 -11.35 14.09 -6.29
CA GLY A 3 -11.53 13.45 -5.01
C GLY A 3 -10.52 13.92 -3.98
N LYS A 4 -10.86 13.72 -2.74
CA LYS A 4 -9.95 14.04 -1.66
C LYS A 4 -8.89 12.97 -1.52
N TYR A 5 -7.74 13.37 -1.03
CA TYR A 5 -6.72 12.40 -0.64
C TYR A 5 -7.17 11.72 0.63
N GLU A 6 -7.08 10.42 0.64
CA GLU A 6 -7.42 9.61 1.80
C GLU A 6 -6.29 8.65 2.09
N THR A 7 -6.27 8.15 3.31
CA THR A 7 -5.21 7.23 3.72
C THR A 7 -5.61 5.80 3.36
N TRP A 8 -4.71 5.11 2.67
CA TRP A 8 -4.92 3.73 2.25
C TRP A 8 -3.92 2.84 2.95
N LYS A 9 -4.41 1.71 3.43
CA LYS A 9 -3.56 0.73 4.10
C LYS A 9 -3.28 -0.40 3.12
N ILE A 10 -2.00 -0.65 2.88
CA ILE A 10 -1.58 -1.68 1.95
C ILE A 10 -0.80 -2.73 2.73
N VAL A 11 -1.31 -3.96 2.72
CA VAL A 11 -0.64 -5.08 3.36
C VAL A 11 0.10 -5.85 2.28
N TYR A 12 1.37 -6.05 2.50
CA TYR A 12 2.23 -6.67 1.49
C TYR A 12 3.16 -7.69 2.13
N ILE A 13 3.76 -8.52 1.30
CA ILE A 13 4.73 -9.52 1.74
C ILE A 13 6.12 -8.99 1.42
N PRO A 14 6.88 -8.55 2.43
CA PRO A 14 8.21 -7.98 2.17
C PRO A 14 9.18 -9.06 1.76
N LYS A 15 10.17 -8.66 0.97
CA LYS A 15 11.19 -9.60 0.53
C LYS A 15 12.17 -9.97 1.61
N GLU A 16 12.38 -9.08 2.56
CA GLU A 16 13.43 -9.28 3.54
C GLU A 16 12.97 -9.99 4.79
N MET A 17 11.69 -10.24 4.93
CA MET A 17 11.19 -10.94 6.11
C MET A 17 10.92 -12.38 5.77
N ASN A 18 11.53 -13.28 6.53
CA ASN A 18 11.47 -14.70 6.25
C ASN A 18 10.58 -15.48 7.18
N ASN A 19 9.92 -14.82 8.10
CA ASN A 19 9.14 -15.50 9.13
C ASN A 19 7.64 -15.41 8.89
N GLY A 20 7.24 -15.04 7.70
CA GLY A 20 5.82 -14.95 7.38
C GLY A 20 5.16 -13.66 7.84
N ALA A 21 5.92 -12.75 8.38
CA ALA A 21 5.35 -11.47 8.80
C ALA A 21 4.89 -10.67 7.60
N ARG A 22 3.91 -9.81 7.82
CA ARG A 22 3.41 -8.92 6.80
C ARG A 22 3.87 -7.51 7.06
N GLY A 23 4.11 -6.79 5.96
CA GLY A 23 4.40 -5.37 6.05
C GLY A 23 3.12 -4.57 5.85
N VAL A 24 3.09 -3.40 6.46
CA VAL A 24 1.96 -2.49 6.30
C VAL A 24 2.48 -1.14 5.87
N ALA A 25 1.92 -0.60 4.80
CA ALA A 25 2.28 0.72 4.31
C ALA A 25 1.05 1.59 4.29
N LEU A 26 1.22 2.84 4.68
CA LEU A 26 0.14 3.82 4.61
C LEU A 26 0.50 4.83 3.53
N VAL A 27 -0.39 4.99 2.57
CA VAL A 27 -0.19 5.95 1.49
C VAL A 27 -1.42 6.83 1.36
N GLU A 28 -1.23 8.05 0.88
CA GLU A 28 -2.33 8.96 0.65
C GLU A 28 -2.62 9.03 -0.82
N ALA A 29 -3.87 8.81 -1.19
CA ALA A 29 -4.26 8.72 -2.58
C ALA A 29 -5.74 9.00 -2.72
N VAL A 30 -6.16 9.31 -3.95
CA VAL A 30 -7.56 9.63 -4.20
C VAL A 30 -8.41 8.38 -4.40
N ASP A 31 -7.79 7.27 -4.83
CA ASP A 31 -8.51 6.01 -4.99
C ASP A 31 -7.54 4.85 -4.87
N GLN A 32 -8.07 3.65 -5.01
CA GLN A 32 -7.28 2.44 -4.79
C GLN A 32 -6.16 2.30 -5.82
N GLN A 33 -6.45 2.58 -7.07
CA GLN A 33 -5.43 2.46 -8.10
C GLN A 33 -4.30 3.44 -7.86
N HIS A 34 -4.64 4.68 -7.49
CA HIS A 34 -3.64 5.67 -7.17
C HIS A 34 -2.80 5.22 -5.98
N ALA A 35 -3.45 4.63 -4.97
CA ALA A 35 -2.74 4.13 -3.80
C ALA A 35 -1.73 3.06 -4.20
N MET A 36 -2.13 2.14 -5.06
CA MET A 36 -1.23 1.10 -5.51
C MET A 36 -0.05 1.68 -6.30
N ASN A 37 -0.31 2.67 -7.14
CA ASN A 37 0.77 3.31 -7.89
C ASN A 37 1.76 3.98 -6.95
N GLN A 38 1.27 4.69 -5.96
CA GLN A 38 2.14 5.34 -4.98
C GLN A 38 2.97 4.32 -4.22
N PHE A 39 2.32 3.23 -3.80
CA PHE A 39 3.02 2.18 -3.09
C PHE A 39 4.13 1.59 -3.95
N GLN A 40 3.82 1.29 -5.20
CA GLN A 40 4.81 0.68 -6.08
C GLN A 40 6.00 1.58 -6.32
N GLN A 41 5.77 2.88 -6.40
CA GLN A 41 6.88 3.81 -6.58
C GLN A 41 7.75 3.89 -5.34
N GLN A 42 7.14 3.86 -4.17
CA GLN A 42 7.89 4.01 -2.93
C GLN A 42 8.57 2.72 -2.48
N TYR A 43 8.00 1.58 -2.83
CA TYR A 43 8.47 0.29 -2.36
C TYR A 43 8.95 -0.62 -3.49
N ALA A 44 9.36 -0.03 -4.60
CA ALA A 44 9.82 -0.82 -5.74
C ALA A 44 10.94 -1.76 -5.31
N GLY A 45 10.80 -3.03 -5.66
CA GLY A 45 11.82 -4.02 -5.36
C GLY A 45 11.88 -4.49 -3.92
N GLN A 46 10.97 -4.03 -3.05
CA GLN A 46 11.04 -4.35 -1.64
C GLN A 46 9.98 -5.35 -1.18
N TYR A 47 9.16 -5.84 -2.09
CA TYR A 47 8.08 -6.76 -1.70
C TYR A 47 7.87 -7.78 -2.80
N TRP A 48 7.25 -8.92 -2.40
CA TRP A 48 6.90 -9.96 -3.37
C TRP A 48 5.53 -9.71 -3.97
N THR A 49 4.55 -9.39 -3.12
CA THR A 49 3.20 -9.18 -3.60
C THR A 49 2.42 -8.37 -2.57
N VAL A 50 1.30 -7.83 -3.02
CA VAL A 50 0.38 -7.10 -2.15
C VAL A 50 -0.79 -8.01 -1.84
N GLU A 51 -1.12 -8.13 -0.55
CA GLU A 51 -2.24 -8.95 -0.13
C GLU A 51 -3.54 -8.17 -0.05
N ASN A 52 -3.46 -6.91 0.32
CA ASN A 52 -4.67 -6.15 0.54
C ASN A 52 -4.37 -4.66 0.37
N CYS A 53 -5.36 -3.95 -0.09
CA CYS A 53 -5.29 -2.49 -0.22
C CYS A 53 -6.67 -1.94 0.09
N GLN A 54 -6.80 -1.26 1.21
CA GLN A 54 -8.11 -0.77 1.62
C GLN A 54 -7.99 0.62 2.20
N LYS A 55 -9.08 1.34 2.11
CA LYS A 55 -9.13 2.69 2.64
C LYS A 55 -9.35 2.63 4.14
N LEU A 56 -8.60 3.43 4.87
CA LEU A 56 -8.82 3.58 6.29
C LEU A 56 -9.92 4.59 6.52
N LEU A 57 -10.81 4.26 7.45
CA LEU A 57 -11.83 5.19 7.88
C LEU A 57 -11.22 6.11 8.91
N GLY A 58 -11.21 7.34 8.56
CA GLY A 58 -10.53 8.30 9.40
C GLY A 58 -11.38 8.94 10.40
#